data_b05cb00948fbea88797a74156eae7e76
#
_entry.id   b05cb00948fbea88797a74156eae7e76
#
_cell.length_a   1.000
_cell.length_b   1.000
_cell.length_c   1.000
_cell.angle_alpha   90.00
_cell.angle_beta   90.00
_cell.angle_gamma   90.00
#
_symmetry.space_group_name_H-M   'P 1'
#
loop_
_entity.id
_entity.type
_entity.pdbx_description
1 polymer ?
#
loop_
_entity_poly.entity_id
_entity_poly.type
_entity_poly.pdbx_seq_one_letter_code
_entity_poly.pdbx_strand_id
1 'polypeptide(L)'
;MKDVKIKELLTQWKETAVDTSLFIAKWTVVFAKWLWKEIQRFFRGCTWITYLLIMVFGCCLVANHELRSERKTIANGYIAQIDSLQTCIDSLDFVNKNEILTIKAGEYHMTSHSASEKVTKDSVASLLKELQAWYPDIIMAQIQTESGFGTSDVARNANNLLGMKKTNKRKTTQIKNQSYKGYGMYNNWESCVIDRVMWDYACFGNKKPSREAYIAHLNSCYAESNQYGTNMDRYGKQYVKYL
;
A
#
# COMPACT_ATOMS: atom_id res chain seq x y z
N MET A 1 10.05 1.33 11.14
CA MET A 1 11.24 2.21 11.00
C MET A 1 12.34 1.65 10.10
N LYS A 2 12.60 0.33 10.04
CA LYS A 2 13.62 -0.28 9.14
C LYS A 2 13.19 -0.27 7.66
N ASP A 3 11.92 -0.48 7.36
CA ASP A 3 11.42 -0.61 5.97
C ASP A 3 11.42 0.70 5.18
N VAL A 4 11.21 1.84 5.86
CA VAL A 4 11.29 3.18 5.23
C VAL A 4 12.70 3.46 4.73
N LYS A 5 13.73 3.11 5.53
CA LYS A 5 15.14 3.30 5.17
C LYS A 5 15.59 2.47 3.96
N ILE A 6 15.05 1.26 3.78
CA ILE A 6 15.38 0.40 2.64
C ILE A 6 14.77 0.95 1.34
N LYS A 7 13.53 1.45 1.39
CA LYS A 7 12.88 2.09 0.22
C LYS A 7 13.60 3.37 -0.22
N GLU A 8 14.00 4.21 0.71
CA GLU A 8 14.80 5.41 0.42
C GLU A 8 16.17 5.08 -0.19
N LEU A 9 16.87 4.08 0.35
CA LEU A 9 18.14 3.61 -0.19
C LEU A 9 18.01 3.07 -1.62
N LEU A 10 17.00 2.27 -1.91
CA LEU A 10 16.75 1.73 -3.26
C LEU A 10 16.42 2.83 -4.28
N THR A 11 15.66 3.85 -3.88
CA THR A 11 15.34 5.01 -4.73
C THR A 11 16.61 5.82 -5.01
N GLN A 12 17.41 6.08 -4.00
CA GLN A 12 18.69 6.80 -4.12
C GLN A 12 19.71 6.06 -5.00
N TRP A 13 19.77 4.73 -4.92
CA TRP A 13 20.61 3.91 -5.79
C TRP A 13 20.15 3.93 -7.26
N LYS A 14 18.85 3.92 -7.51
CA LYS A 14 18.29 4.03 -8.88
C LYS A 14 18.66 5.40 -9.50
N GLU A 15 18.50 6.50 -8.80
CA GLU A 15 18.85 7.84 -9.27
C GLU A 15 20.36 8.00 -9.53
N THR A 16 21.20 7.52 -8.62
CA THR A 16 22.66 7.60 -8.75
C THR A 16 23.19 6.77 -9.93
N ALA A 17 22.61 5.59 -10.19
CA ALA A 17 23.00 4.74 -11.32
C ALA A 17 22.61 5.35 -12.68
N VAL A 18 21.49 6.05 -12.76
CA VAL A 18 21.08 6.77 -13.98
C VAL A 18 21.98 7.98 -14.25
N ASP A 19 22.30 8.76 -13.23
CA ASP A 19 23.16 9.96 -13.36
C ASP A 19 24.61 9.60 -13.75
N THR A 20 25.20 8.56 -13.15
CA THR A 20 26.56 8.11 -13.52
C THR A 20 26.62 7.60 -14.95
N SER A 21 25.61 6.89 -15.42
CA SER A 21 25.56 6.40 -16.80
C SER A 21 25.42 7.56 -17.82
N LEU A 22 24.67 8.59 -17.49
CA LEU A 22 24.49 9.79 -18.32
C LEU A 22 25.78 10.64 -18.36
N PHE A 23 26.48 10.75 -17.24
CA PHE A 23 27.76 11.45 -17.14
C PHE A 23 28.83 10.81 -18.00
N ILE A 24 29.00 9.47 -17.90
CA ILE A 24 29.95 8.70 -18.72
C ILE A 24 29.61 8.84 -20.21
N ALA A 25 28.31 8.78 -20.59
CA ALA A 25 27.90 8.93 -21.97
C ALA A 25 28.19 10.34 -22.54
N LYS A 26 28.04 11.39 -21.77
CA LYS A 26 28.41 12.76 -22.17
C LYS A 26 29.92 12.92 -22.38
N TRP A 27 30.74 12.39 -21.47
CA TRP A 27 32.19 12.46 -21.56
C TRP A 27 32.75 11.66 -22.73
N THR A 28 32.23 10.48 -23.04
CA THR A 28 32.64 9.67 -24.21
C THR A 28 32.37 10.41 -25.53
N VAL A 29 31.25 11.12 -25.63
CA VAL A 29 30.93 11.93 -26.84
C VAL A 29 31.88 13.13 -26.97
N VAL A 30 32.19 13.82 -25.88
CA VAL A 30 33.11 14.96 -25.87
C VAL A 30 34.52 14.52 -26.23
N PHE A 31 35.00 13.42 -25.64
CA PHE A 31 36.33 12.85 -25.91
C PHE A 31 36.43 12.34 -27.37
N ALA A 32 35.43 11.70 -27.91
CA ALA A 32 35.41 11.26 -29.30
C ALA A 32 35.46 12.46 -30.28
N LYS A 33 34.75 13.56 -30.00
CA LYS A 33 34.81 14.80 -30.81
C LYS A 33 36.17 15.45 -30.75
N TRP A 34 36.81 15.49 -29.59
CA TRP A 34 38.17 16.07 -29.44
C TRP A 34 39.20 15.21 -30.18
N LEU A 35 39.19 13.88 -29.98
CA LEU A 35 40.10 12.94 -30.65
C LEU A 35 39.95 13.04 -32.18
N TRP A 36 38.72 13.13 -32.71
CA TRP A 36 38.44 13.34 -34.12
C TRP A 36 39.10 14.58 -34.69
N LYS A 37 39.04 15.69 -33.96
CA LYS A 37 39.62 16.99 -34.35
C LYS A 37 41.14 16.94 -34.39
N GLU A 38 41.82 16.23 -33.50
CA GLU A 38 43.28 16.04 -33.49
C GLU A 38 43.71 15.07 -34.59
N ILE A 39 42.96 14.01 -34.84
CA ILE A 39 43.20 13.07 -35.92
C ILE A 39 43.08 13.80 -37.30
N GLN A 40 42.10 14.62 -37.51
CA GLN A 40 41.96 15.43 -38.74
C GLN A 40 43.11 16.42 -38.93
N ARG A 41 43.70 16.98 -37.86
CA ARG A 41 44.89 17.81 -37.95
C ARG A 41 46.13 17.06 -38.42
N PHE A 42 46.30 15.82 -37.92
CA PHE A 42 47.50 15.02 -38.22
C PHE A 42 47.49 14.45 -39.64
N PHE A 43 46.30 14.13 -40.19
CA PHE A 43 46.19 13.46 -41.47
C PHE A 43 45.64 14.32 -42.63
N ARG A 44 45.79 15.65 -42.58
CA ARG A 44 45.41 16.50 -43.69
C ARG A 44 46.21 16.15 -44.95
N GLY A 45 45.65 15.30 -45.82
CA GLY A 45 46.21 14.91 -47.09
C GLY A 45 46.13 13.43 -47.44
N CYS A 46 45.71 12.57 -46.52
CA CYS A 46 45.60 11.11 -46.75
C CYS A 46 44.13 10.64 -46.84
N THR A 47 43.55 10.63 -48.04
CA THR A 47 42.13 10.33 -48.28
C THR A 47 41.70 8.91 -47.86
N TRP A 48 42.55 7.90 -48.04
CA TRP A 48 42.25 6.51 -47.65
C TRP A 48 42.25 6.30 -46.12
N ILE A 49 43.03 7.07 -45.37
CA ILE A 49 43.03 7.04 -43.89
C ILE A 49 41.76 7.65 -43.33
N THR A 50 41.22 8.69 -43.95
CA THR A 50 39.91 9.29 -43.55
C THR A 50 38.78 8.29 -43.74
N TYR A 51 38.77 7.47 -44.81
CA TYR A 51 37.78 6.44 -44.99
C TYR A 51 37.88 5.32 -43.91
N LEU A 52 39.10 4.90 -43.58
CA LEU A 52 39.36 3.91 -42.54
C LEU A 52 38.86 4.41 -41.15
N LEU A 53 39.14 5.66 -40.84
CA LEU A 53 38.69 6.28 -39.59
C LEU A 53 37.16 6.44 -39.50
N ILE A 54 36.48 6.76 -40.61
CA ILE A 54 35.04 6.78 -40.70
C ILE A 54 34.47 5.38 -40.45
N MET A 55 35.05 4.35 -41.00
CA MET A 55 34.64 2.95 -40.79
C MET A 55 34.82 2.54 -39.32
N VAL A 56 35.98 2.79 -38.70
CA VAL A 56 36.23 2.51 -37.29
C VAL A 56 35.26 3.27 -36.38
N PHE A 57 35.01 4.54 -36.68
CA PHE A 57 34.05 5.33 -35.90
C PHE A 57 32.62 4.79 -36.05
N GLY A 58 32.22 4.40 -37.25
CA GLY A 58 30.95 3.74 -37.52
C GLY A 58 30.77 2.44 -36.72
N CYS A 59 31.79 1.57 -36.74
CA CYS A 59 31.81 0.32 -35.94
C CYS A 59 31.72 0.63 -34.42
N CYS A 60 32.42 1.64 -33.93
CA CYS A 60 32.35 2.05 -32.51
C CYS A 60 30.97 2.57 -32.13
N LEU A 61 30.28 3.29 -33.05
CA LEU A 61 28.92 3.74 -32.79
C LEU A 61 27.92 2.58 -32.72
N VAL A 62 28.04 1.61 -33.63
CA VAL A 62 27.20 0.41 -33.62
C VAL A 62 27.43 -0.41 -32.35
N ALA A 63 28.68 -0.69 -32.01
CA ALA A 63 29.03 -1.41 -30.77
C ALA A 63 28.51 -0.68 -29.51
N ASN A 64 28.61 0.64 -29.48
CA ASN A 64 28.10 1.43 -28.38
C ASN A 64 26.55 1.40 -28.30
N HIS A 65 25.89 1.32 -29.44
CA HIS A 65 24.43 1.16 -29.48
C HIS A 65 23.98 -0.22 -28.95
N GLU A 66 24.68 -1.29 -29.35
CA GLU A 66 24.39 -2.65 -28.86
C GLU A 66 24.64 -2.76 -27.34
N LEU A 67 25.77 -2.27 -26.85
CA LEU A 67 26.06 -2.24 -25.40
C LEU A 67 25.03 -1.44 -24.60
N ARG A 68 24.51 -0.36 -25.15
CA ARG A 68 23.42 0.41 -24.51
C ARG A 68 22.11 -0.37 -24.49
N SER A 69 21.81 -1.11 -25.57
CA SER A 69 20.63 -1.96 -25.65
C SER A 69 20.69 -3.08 -24.62
N GLU A 70 21.81 -3.80 -24.54
CA GLU A 70 22.02 -4.85 -23.55
C GLU A 70 21.94 -4.35 -22.11
N ARG A 71 22.57 -3.21 -21.79
CA ARG A 71 22.48 -2.59 -20.45
C ARG A 71 21.04 -2.22 -20.09
N LYS A 72 20.27 -1.72 -21.06
CA LYS A 72 18.88 -1.38 -20.86
C LYS A 72 18.02 -2.61 -20.61
N THR A 73 18.28 -3.70 -21.30
CA THR A 73 17.60 -4.98 -21.10
C THR A 73 17.90 -5.57 -19.73
N ILE A 74 19.18 -5.55 -19.32
CA ILE A 74 19.62 -6.02 -17.99
C ILE A 74 18.99 -5.17 -16.90
N ALA A 75 19.00 -3.84 -17.03
CA ALA A 75 18.40 -2.91 -16.07
C ALA A 75 16.89 -3.16 -15.93
N ASN A 76 16.17 -3.35 -17.04
CA ASN A 76 14.75 -3.66 -17.02
C ASN A 76 14.45 -5.01 -16.35
N GLY A 77 15.34 -6.01 -16.54
CA GLY A 77 15.24 -7.30 -15.86
C GLY A 77 15.37 -7.16 -14.33
N TYR A 78 16.33 -6.37 -13.85
CA TYR A 78 16.47 -6.11 -12.42
C TYR A 78 15.29 -5.31 -11.85
N ILE A 79 14.75 -4.35 -12.59
CA ILE A 79 13.56 -3.59 -12.17
C ILE A 79 12.37 -4.55 -12.00
N ALA A 80 12.12 -5.44 -12.96
CA ALA A 80 11.05 -6.42 -12.87
C ALA A 80 11.20 -7.38 -11.66
N GLN A 81 12.44 -7.79 -11.35
CA GLN A 81 12.72 -8.60 -10.16
C GLN A 81 12.45 -7.83 -8.86
N ILE A 82 12.84 -6.56 -8.78
CA ILE A 82 12.58 -5.70 -7.62
C ILE A 82 11.07 -5.51 -7.43
N ASP A 83 10.31 -5.27 -8.49
CA ASP A 83 8.86 -5.12 -8.42
C ASP A 83 8.17 -6.43 -7.97
N SER A 84 8.67 -7.59 -8.42
CA SER A 84 8.20 -8.90 -7.97
C SER A 84 8.48 -9.13 -6.48
N LEU A 85 9.70 -8.82 -6.01
CA LEU A 85 10.05 -8.91 -4.59
C LEU A 85 9.23 -7.96 -3.73
N GLN A 86 8.97 -6.75 -4.20
CA GLN A 86 8.12 -5.79 -3.50
C GLN A 86 6.70 -6.33 -3.35
N THR A 87 6.15 -6.96 -4.39
CA THR A 87 4.83 -7.62 -4.34
C THR A 87 4.79 -8.75 -3.31
N CYS A 88 5.86 -9.55 -3.22
CA CYS A 88 5.99 -10.60 -2.21
C CYS A 88 6.03 -10.03 -0.79
N ILE A 89 6.80 -8.96 -0.56
CA ILE A 89 6.88 -8.27 0.74
C ILE A 89 5.50 -7.72 1.13
N ASP A 90 4.80 -7.03 0.22
CA ASP A 90 3.49 -6.47 0.49
C ASP A 90 2.46 -7.57 0.82
N SER A 91 2.58 -8.75 0.20
CA SER A 91 1.75 -9.92 0.48
C SER A 91 2.02 -10.52 1.86
N LEU A 92 3.30 -10.63 2.24
CA LEU A 92 3.71 -11.14 3.56
C LEU A 92 3.26 -10.19 4.68
N ASP A 93 3.41 -8.89 4.48
CA ASP A 93 2.93 -7.87 5.43
C ASP A 93 1.41 -7.95 5.62
N PHE A 94 0.67 -8.18 4.54
CA PHE A 94 -0.78 -8.38 4.60
C PHE A 94 -1.17 -9.61 5.44
N VAL A 95 -0.50 -10.75 5.21
CA VAL A 95 -0.75 -11.99 5.98
C VAL A 95 -0.43 -11.77 7.45
N ASN A 96 0.73 -11.20 7.75
CA ASN A 96 1.18 -10.93 9.12
C ASN A 96 0.21 -9.99 9.86
N LYS A 97 -0.25 -8.91 9.22
CA LYS A 97 -1.20 -7.97 9.83
C LYS A 97 -2.53 -8.63 10.17
N ASN A 98 -3.06 -9.48 9.27
CA ASN A 98 -4.30 -10.22 9.54
C ASN A 98 -4.14 -11.25 10.66
N GLU A 99 -2.97 -11.87 10.80
CA GLU A 99 -2.68 -12.80 11.89
C GLU A 99 -2.63 -12.07 13.23
N ILE A 100 -1.93 -10.92 13.30
CA ILE A 100 -1.87 -10.08 14.50
C ILE A 100 -3.28 -9.63 14.93
N LEU A 101 -4.12 -9.19 13.99
CA LEU A 101 -5.50 -8.80 14.30
C LEU A 101 -6.34 -9.97 14.79
N THR A 102 -6.13 -11.18 14.26
CA THR A 102 -6.80 -12.39 14.72
C THR A 102 -6.38 -12.80 16.14
N ILE A 103 -5.08 -12.67 16.45
CA ILE A 103 -4.54 -12.92 17.80
C ILE A 103 -5.12 -11.91 18.78
N LYS A 104 -5.13 -10.62 18.45
CA LYS A 104 -5.73 -9.57 19.30
C LYS A 104 -7.21 -9.86 19.59
N ALA A 105 -7.98 -10.27 18.59
CA ALA A 105 -9.38 -10.66 18.82
C ALA A 105 -9.51 -11.84 19.80
N GLY A 106 -8.58 -12.80 19.75
CA GLY A 106 -8.49 -13.91 20.71
C GLY A 106 -8.17 -13.43 22.13
N GLU A 107 -7.22 -12.49 22.28
CA GLU A 107 -6.86 -11.89 23.58
C GLU A 107 -8.04 -11.17 24.22
N TYR A 108 -8.79 -10.34 23.48
CA TYR A 108 -10.00 -9.70 23.95
C TYR A 108 -11.09 -10.71 24.34
N HIS A 109 -11.20 -11.82 23.64
CA HIS A 109 -12.12 -12.91 24.03
C HIS A 109 -11.74 -13.53 25.37
N MET A 110 -10.45 -13.73 25.64
CA MET A 110 -9.95 -14.33 26.87
C MET A 110 -10.09 -13.40 28.07
N THR A 111 -9.91 -12.09 27.87
CA THR A 111 -9.98 -11.08 28.95
C THR A 111 -11.41 -10.64 29.27
N SER A 112 -12.34 -10.71 28.33
CA SER A 112 -13.73 -10.23 28.46
C SER A 112 -14.66 -11.22 29.20
N HIS A 113 -14.13 -12.19 29.94
CA HIS A 113 -14.94 -13.06 30.81
C HIS A 113 -15.51 -12.34 32.04
N SER A 114 -15.16 -11.07 32.28
CA SER A 114 -15.84 -10.22 33.26
C SER A 114 -16.78 -9.28 32.54
N ALA A 115 -18.09 -9.47 32.77
CA ALA A 115 -19.22 -8.62 32.47
C ALA A 115 -19.04 -7.54 31.40
N SER A 116 -19.71 -7.70 30.25
CA SER A 116 -20.01 -6.69 29.21
C SER A 116 -19.55 -5.27 29.57
N GLU A 117 -18.30 -4.95 29.28
CA GLU A 117 -17.84 -3.58 29.42
C GLU A 117 -18.65 -2.72 28.46
N LYS A 118 -19.29 -1.69 29.03
CA LYS A 118 -20.22 -0.85 28.28
C LYS A 118 -19.50 -0.17 27.12
N VAL A 119 -19.99 -0.34 25.91
CA VAL A 119 -19.45 0.34 24.73
C VAL A 119 -19.55 1.85 24.93
N THR A 120 -18.40 2.51 25.00
CA THR A 120 -18.29 3.96 25.12
C THR A 120 -17.52 4.53 23.95
N LYS A 121 -17.62 5.84 23.72
CA LYS A 121 -16.84 6.52 22.68
C LYS A 121 -15.35 6.43 22.97
N ASP A 122 -14.95 6.54 24.24
CA ASP A 122 -13.55 6.49 24.65
C ASP A 122 -12.97 5.07 24.50
N SER A 123 -13.71 4.01 24.88
CA SER A 123 -13.24 2.63 24.72
C SER A 123 -13.07 2.26 23.24
N VAL A 124 -14.02 2.66 22.39
CA VAL A 124 -13.91 2.44 20.93
C VAL A 124 -12.75 3.24 20.34
N ALA A 125 -12.57 4.49 20.70
CA ALA A 125 -11.48 5.33 20.23
C ALA A 125 -10.12 4.77 20.64
N SER A 126 -9.98 4.29 21.89
CA SER A 126 -8.77 3.65 22.39
C SER A 126 -8.42 2.40 21.58
N LEU A 127 -9.41 1.53 21.33
CA LEU A 127 -9.22 0.34 20.52
C LEU A 127 -8.82 0.68 19.07
N LEU A 128 -9.48 1.64 18.43
CA LEU A 128 -9.13 2.04 17.07
C LEU A 128 -7.72 2.64 16.96
N LYS A 129 -7.26 3.36 17.99
CA LYS A 129 -5.86 3.82 18.09
C LYS A 129 -4.89 2.65 18.21
N GLU A 130 -5.16 1.70 19.09
CA GLU A 130 -4.34 0.51 19.29
C GLU A 130 -4.22 -0.31 18.00
N LEU A 131 -5.32 -0.46 17.26
CA LEU A 131 -5.37 -1.16 15.99
C LEU A 131 -4.73 -0.37 14.83
N GLN A 132 -4.36 0.89 15.05
CA GLN A 132 -3.86 1.81 14.03
C GLN A 132 -4.82 1.89 12.82
N ALA A 133 -6.12 1.97 13.10
CA ALA A 133 -7.16 2.09 12.06
C ALA A 133 -6.91 3.32 11.17
N TRP A 134 -7.12 3.19 9.86
CA TRP A 134 -6.75 4.24 8.91
C TRP A 134 -7.57 5.52 9.02
N TYR A 135 -8.88 5.39 9.23
CA TYR A 135 -9.84 6.50 9.37
C TYR A 135 -10.76 6.24 10.56
N PRO A 136 -10.22 6.30 11.79
CA PRO A 136 -10.95 5.94 13.00
C PRO A 136 -12.17 6.85 13.24
N ASP A 137 -12.11 8.11 12.85
CA ASP A 137 -13.21 9.06 12.90
C ASP A 137 -14.41 8.60 12.05
N ILE A 138 -14.17 8.10 10.86
CA ILE A 138 -15.21 7.53 9.98
C ILE A 138 -15.80 6.27 10.61
N ILE A 139 -14.97 5.38 11.15
CA ILE A 139 -15.45 4.15 11.80
C ILE A 139 -16.32 4.47 13.03
N MET A 140 -15.94 5.45 13.83
CA MET A 140 -16.76 5.91 14.96
C MET A 140 -18.11 6.46 14.50
N ALA A 141 -18.14 7.21 13.39
CA ALA A 141 -19.40 7.68 12.80
C ALA A 141 -20.27 6.51 12.31
N GLN A 142 -19.67 5.47 11.73
CA GLN A 142 -20.39 4.25 11.36
C GLN A 142 -21.00 3.56 12.59
N ILE A 143 -20.25 3.37 13.67
CA ILE A 143 -20.74 2.77 14.93
C ILE A 143 -21.92 3.58 15.50
N GLN A 144 -21.84 4.90 15.48
CA GLN A 144 -22.96 5.75 15.91
C GLN A 144 -24.19 5.54 15.02
N THR A 145 -24.02 5.51 13.72
CA THR A 145 -25.11 5.40 12.75
C THR A 145 -25.77 4.03 12.77
N GLU A 146 -24.97 2.96 12.81
CA GLU A 146 -25.45 1.57 12.72
C GLU A 146 -26.02 1.05 14.06
N SER A 147 -25.45 1.47 15.18
CA SER A 147 -25.80 0.88 16.47
C SER A 147 -26.01 1.86 17.62
N GLY A 148 -25.77 3.16 17.43
CA GLY A 148 -25.82 4.11 18.54
C GLY A 148 -24.89 3.70 19.70
N PHE A 149 -23.67 3.24 19.39
CA PHE A 149 -22.72 2.68 20.36
C PHE A 149 -23.34 1.50 21.16
N GLY A 150 -23.90 0.52 20.47
CA GLY A 150 -24.34 -0.73 21.06
C GLY A 150 -25.80 -0.77 21.51
N THR A 151 -26.60 0.23 21.19
CA THR A 151 -28.02 0.29 21.61
C THR A 151 -28.97 -0.41 20.64
N SER A 152 -28.56 -0.73 19.41
CA SER A 152 -29.38 -1.42 18.43
C SER A 152 -29.62 -2.89 18.79
N ASP A 153 -30.69 -3.49 18.25
CA ASP A 153 -31.04 -4.89 18.46
C ASP A 153 -29.90 -5.84 17.99
N VAL A 154 -29.33 -5.57 16.82
CA VAL A 154 -28.20 -6.37 16.27
C VAL A 154 -26.96 -6.23 17.14
N ALA A 155 -26.66 -5.03 17.65
CA ALA A 155 -25.52 -4.84 18.54
C ALA A 155 -25.67 -5.60 19.86
N ARG A 156 -26.87 -5.60 20.45
CA ARG A 156 -27.13 -6.31 21.72
C ARG A 156 -27.13 -7.83 21.61
N ASN A 157 -27.65 -8.38 20.50
CA ASN A 157 -27.82 -9.84 20.36
C ASN A 157 -26.67 -10.52 19.58
N ALA A 158 -25.87 -9.76 18.85
CA ALA A 158 -24.78 -10.28 18.02
C ALA A 158 -23.43 -9.64 18.31
N ASN A 159 -23.31 -8.71 19.26
CA ASN A 159 -22.12 -7.86 19.49
C ASN A 159 -21.64 -7.15 18.21
N ASN A 160 -22.57 -6.84 17.30
CA ASN A 160 -22.27 -6.31 15.98
C ASN A 160 -22.60 -4.82 15.93
N LEU A 161 -21.59 -3.99 16.22
CA LEU A 161 -21.74 -2.54 16.28
C LEU A 161 -21.87 -1.86 14.90
N LEU A 162 -21.48 -2.56 13.84
CA LEU A 162 -21.24 -1.99 12.52
C LEU A 162 -22.16 -2.58 11.44
N GLY A 163 -23.14 -3.39 11.80
CA GLY A 163 -24.05 -4.00 10.83
C GLY A 163 -23.35 -4.92 9.83
N MET A 164 -22.19 -5.48 10.20
CA MET A 164 -21.41 -6.35 9.33
C MET A 164 -22.19 -7.62 8.97
N LYS A 165 -22.39 -7.84 7.68
CA LYS A 165 -23.07 -9.07 7.20
C LYS A 165 -22.21 -10.31 7.47
N LYS A 166 -22.87 -11.48 7.66
CA LYS A 166 -22.17 -12.75 7.73
C LYS A 166 -21.34 -12.97 6.47
N THR A 167 -20.08 -13.38 6.64
CA THR A 167 -19.17 -13.62 5.52
C THR A 167 -18.34 -14.90 5.70
N ASN A 168 -18.02 -15.54 4.57
CA ASN A 168 -17.02 -16.60 4.45
C ASN A 168 -16.00 -16.31 3.34
N LYS A 169 -16.07 -15.11 2.78
CA LYS A 169 -15.25 -14.70 1.61
C LYS A 169 -13.90 -14.09 1.98
N ARG A 170 -13.68 -13.80 3.25
CA ARG A 170 -12.44 -13.22 3.79
C ARG A 170 -12.16 -13.75 5.19
N LYS A 171 -10.96 -13.55 5.71
CA LYS A 171 -10.68 -13.73 7.14
C LYS A 171 -11.56 -12.80 7.96
N THR A 172 -12.09 -13.28 9.09
CA THR A 172 -13.03 -12.56 9.94
C THR A 172 -12.94 -13.09 11.38
N THR A 173 -13.29 -12.27 12.35
CA THR A 173 -13.46 -12.63 13.76
C THR A 173 -14.89 -13.07 14.10
N GLN A 174 -15.77 -13.17 13.10
CA GLN A 174 -17.15 -13.67 13.29
C GLN A 174 -17.17 -15.09 13.82
N ILE A 175 -18.12 -15.41 14.70
CA ILE A 175 -18.35 -16.76 15.18
C ILE A 175 -18.75 -17.64 14.00
N LYS A 176 -17.97 -18.71 13.78
CA LYS A 176 -18.17 -19.60 12.65
C LYS A 176 -19.58 -20.24 12.70
N ASN A 177 -20.24 -20.27 11.55
CA ASN A 177 -21.57 -20.86 11.36
C ASN A 177 -22.72 -20.20 12.18
N GLN A 178 -22.49 -19.07 12.83
CA GLN A 178 -23.53 -18.33 13.53
C GLN A 178 -23.88 -17.03 12.79
N SER A 179 -25.13 -16.60 12.92
CA SER A 179 -25.59 -15.30 12.43
C SER A 179 -26.88 -14.90 13.15
N TYR A 180 -27.10 -13.61 13.29
CA TYR A 180 -28.33 -13.01 13.80
C TYR A 180 -28.97 -12.14 12.71
N LYS A 181 -30.15 -12.54 12.24
CA LYS A 181 -30.86 -11.81 11.15
C LYS A 181 -29.98 -11.56 9.90
N GLY A 182 -29.08 -12.51 9.55
CA GLY A 182 -28.17 -12.36 8.41
C GLY A 182 -26.90 -11.54 8.68
N TYR A 183 -26.76 -11.01 9.88
CA TYR A 183 -25.56 -10.31 10.34
C TYR A 183 -24.58 -11.28 11.01
N GLY A 184 -23.28 -11.00 10.93
CA GLY A 184 -22.25 -11.73 11.64
C GLY A 184 -22.40 -11.56 13.15
N MET A 185 -22.15 -12.62 13.90
CA MET A 185 -22.11 -12.62 15.36
C MET A 185 -20.65 -12.60 15.84
N TYR A 186 -20.41 -11.92 16.95
CA TYR A 186 -19.10 -11.79 17.56
C TYR A 186 -19.15 -12.19 19.05
N ASN A 187 -18.00 -12.63 19.58
CA ASN A 187 -17.90 -12.97 21.01
C ASN A 187 -18.07 -11.72 21.89
N ASN A 188 -17.58 -10.58 21.43
CA ASN A 188 -17.65 -9.26 22.08
C ASN A 188 -17.64 -8.14 21.03
N TRP A 189 -17.86 -6.92 21.44
CA TRP A 189 -17.90 -5.76 20.55
C TRP A 189 -16.52 -5.41 19.98
N GLU A 190 -15.44 -5.68 20.71
CA GLU A 190 -14.06 -5.48 20.28
C GLU A 190 -13.74 -6.32 19.04
N SER A 191 -14.16 -7.58 19.06
CA SER A 191 -14.02 -8.46 17.90
C SER A 191 -14.74 -7.92 16.66
N CYS A 192 -15.91 -7.26 16.83
CA CYS A 192 -16.58 -6.60 15.71
C CYS A 192 -15.76 -5.41 15.15
N VAL A 193 -15.18 -4.59 16.01
CA VAL A 193 -14.33 -3.46 15.60
C VAL A 193 -13.05 -3.96 14.91
N ILE A 194 -12.44 -5.01 15.43
CA ILE A 194 -11.27 -5.68 14.81
C ILE A 194 -11.66 -6.21 13.41
N ASP A 195 -12.80 -6.86 13.27
CA ASP A 195 -13.27 -7.36 11.96
C ASP A 195 -13.50 -6.23 10.94
N ARG A 196 -13.94 -5.08 11.42
CA ARG A 196 -14.08 -3.89 10.56
C ARG A 196 -12.72 -3.39 10.05
N VAL A 197 -11.70 -3.38 10.89
CA VAL A 197 -10.32 -3.05 10.47
C VAL A 197 -9.78 -4.11 9.51
N MET A 198 -10.02 -5.40 9.78
CA MET A 198 -9.67 -6.49 8.84
C MET A 198 -10.37 -6.34 7.49
N TRP A 199 -11.60 -5.82 7.46
CA TRP A 199 -12.32 -5.54 6.22
C TRP A 199 -11.60 -4.45 5.40
N ASP A 200 -11.08 -3.40 6.02
CA ASP A 200 -10.28 -2.38 5.33
C ASP A 200 -9.06 -3.00 4.64
N TYR A 201 -8.32 -3.86 5.35
CA TYR A 201 -7.18 -4.58 4.76
C TYR A 201 -7.59 -5.53 3.64
N ALA A 202 -8.75 -6.18 3.75
CA ALA A 202 -9.26 -7.03 2.69
C ALA A 202 -9.63 -6.24 1.42
N CYS A 203 -10.06 -4.98 1.56
CA CYS A 203 -10.44 -4.12 0.43
C CYS A 203 -9.25 -3.42 -0.23
N PHE A 204 -8.27 -3.00 0.57
CA PHE A 204 -7.19 -2.10 0.11
C PHE A 204 -5.78 -2.70 0.25
N GLY A 205 -5.64 -3.92 0.76
CA GLY A 205 -4.35 -4.49 1.11
C GLY A 205 -3.67 -3.73 2.25
N ASN A 206 -2.34 -3.70 2.29
CA ASN A 206 -1.57 -2.98 3.33
C ASN A 206 -1.40 -1.49 3.07
N LYS A 207 -1.87 -0.99 1.94
CA LYS A 207 -1.67 0.39 1.55
C LYS A 207 -2.86 1.24 1.95
N LYS A 208 -2.65 2.17 2.89
CA LYS A 208 -3.68 3.14 3.26
C LYS A 208 -4.14 3.92 2.01
N PRO A 209 -5.44 3.86 1.62
CA PRO A 209 -5.96 4.65 0.52
C PRO A 209 -5.97 6.14 0.86
N SER A 210 -6.12 7.01 -0.13
CA SER A 210 -6.48 8.41 0.16
C SER A 210 -7.85 8.48 0.82
N ARG A 211 -8.14 9.56 1.54
CA ARG A 211 -9.44 9.73 2.21
C ARG A 211 -10.60 9.74 1.21
N GLU A 212 -10.40 10.36 0.05
CA GLU A 212 -11.36 10.41 -1.04
C GLU A 212 -11.64 9.02 -1.62
N ALA A 213 -10.59 8.22 -1.86
CA ALA A 213 -10.73 6.85 -2.34
C ALA A 213 -11.46 5.95 -1.33
N TYR A 214 -11.19 6.14 -0.03
CA TYR A 214 -11.86 5.42 1.04
C TYR A 214 -13.35 5.77 1.10
N ILE A 215 -13.71 7.05 1.04
CA ILE A 215 -15.09 7.54 1.00
C ILE A 215 -15.82 7.00 -0.23
N ALA A 216 -15.20 7.07 -1.41
CA ALA A 216 -15.77 6.54 -2.64
C ALA A 216 -16.06 5.03 -2.54
N HIS A 217 -15.16 4.27 -1.92
CA HIS A 217 -15.35 2.84 -1.70
C HIS A 217 -16.53 2.57 -0.75
N LEU A 218 -16.64 3.30 0.37
CA LEU A 218 -17.79 3.17 1.28
C LEU A 218 -19.12 3.51 0.59
N ASN A 219 -19.12 4.51 -0.29
CA ASN A 219 -20.31 4.87 -1.08
C ASN A 219 -20.73 3.74 -2.04
N SER A 220 -19.78 2.93 -2.52
CA SER A 220 -20.06 1.92 -3.54
C SER A 220 -20.45 0.55 -3.00
N CYS A 221 -20.04 0.20 -1.76
CA CYS A 221 -20.14 -1.19 -1.31
C CYS A 221 -20.54 -1.41 0.14
N TYR A 222 -20.56 -0.37 1.00
CA TYR A 222 -20.85 -0.59 2.42
C TYR A 222 -22.36 -0.54 2.74
N ALA A 223 -23.10 0.36 2.13
CA ALA A 223 -24.55 0.51 2.32
C ALA A 223 -25.25 0.75 0.97
N GLU A 224 -26.59 0.70 0.97
CA GLU A 224 -27.39 0.94 -0.24
C GLU A 224 -27.33 2.41 -0.71
N SER A 225 -27.04 3.34 0.20
CA SER A 225 -26.91 4.77 -0.15
C SER A 225 -25.56 5.07 -0.78
N ASN A 226 -25.59 5.62 -1.99
CA ASN A 226 -24.38 6.10 -2.69
C ASN A 226 -23.70 7.32 -2.06
N GLN A 227 -24.24 7.86 -0.96
CA GLN A 227 -23.66 8.95 -0.18
C GLN A 227 -23.24 8.51 1.24
N TYR A 228 -23.27 7.22 1.53
CA TYR A 228 -22.98 6.70 2.86
C TYR A 228 -21.62 7.16 3.39
N GLY A 229 -20.55 6.91 2.65
CA GLY A 229 -19.18 7.29 3.04
C GLY A 229 -19.02 8.80 3.20
N THR A 230 -19.64 9.60 2.32
CA THR A 230 -19.64 11.07 2.41
C THR A 230 -20.32 11.55 3.70
N ASN A 231 -21.43 10.92 4.08
CA ASN A 231 -22.10 11.22 5.34
C ASN A 231 -21.25 10.80 6.55
N MET A 232 -20.62 9.63 6.50
CA MET A 232 -19.73 9.15 7.57
C MET A 232 -18.51 10.05 7.73
N ASP A 233 -17.93 10.55 6.66
CA ASP A 233 -16.86 11.55 6.69
C ASP A 233 -17.29 12.85 7.39
N ARG A 234 -18.45 13.35 7.03
CA ARG A 234 -19.03 14.56 7.65
C ARG A 234 -19.31 14.36 9.14
N TYR A 235 -19.91 13.24 9.51
CA TYR A 235 -20.24 12.92 10.91
C TYR A 235 -18.99 12.55 11.72
N GLY A 236 -17.97 12.02 11.09
CA GLY A 236 -16.69 11.65 11.71
C GLY A 236 -15.98 12.83 12.39
N LYS A 237 -16.11 14.03 11.83
CA LYS A 237 -15.46 15.25 12.36
C LYS A 237 -15.70 15.49 13.84
N GLN A 238 -16.89 15.14 14.37
CA GLN A 238 -17.21 15.29 15.79
C GLN A 238 -16.44 14.34 16.71
N TYR A 239 -15.85 13.25 16.15
CA TYR A 239 -15.14 12.24 16.92
C TYR A 239 -13.62 12.47 16.97
N VAL A 240 -13.09 13.40 16.19
CA VAL A 240 -11.66 13.73 16.18
C VAL A 240 -11.11 14.06 17.58
N LYS A 241 -11.94 14.65 18.44
CA LYS A 241 -11.58 14.98 19.83
C LYS A 241 -11.34 13.76 20.75
N TYR A 242 -11.79 12.56 20.36
CA TYR A 242 -11.54 11.31 21.09
C TYR A 242 -10.28 10.58 20.56
N LEU A 243 -9.83 10.93 19.37
CA LEU A 243 -8.73 10.32 18.63
C LEU A 243 -7.44 11.13 18.74
#